data_0697726b73082971fb520ccff4263bc4
#
_entry.id   0697726b73082971fb520ccff4263bc4
#
_cell.length_a   1.000
_cell.length_b   1.000
_cell.length_c   1.000
_cell.angle_alpha   90.00
_cell.angle_beta   90.00
_cell.angle_gamma   90.00
#
_symmetry.space_group_name_H-M   'P 1'
#
loop_
_entity.id
_entity.type
_entity.pdbx_description
1 polymer ?
#
loop_
_entity_poly.entity_id
_entity_poly.type
_entity_poly.pdbx_seq_one_letter_code
_entity_poly.pdbx_strand_id
1 'polypeptide(L)'
;MTANRPRRYGKRTFLALLLVLSAPGRAEDAGWRLTIVPSFETIAPITKPIAGSRTARLAVARHAGHGELEYATTQGALRYAQDMAAQHAQDWIEAADVDERRDADGVITRVLIKSDDPMLPALAASLGLYERFEPMLGDGFYVVVPDRSTIALYPRLASEGIPPRDVAGLLEMNRFATYPVSREVFRATRLGLVADGVLTED
;
A
#
# COMPACT_ATOMS: atom_id res chain seq x y z
N MET A 1 -1.65 -77.26 36.08
CA MET A 1 -0.60 -76.23 35.88
C MET A 1 -0.51 -75.86 34.39
N THR A 2 -1.22 -74.82 33.96
CA THR A 2 -1.34 -74.39 32.58
C THR A 2 -0.71 -73.04 32.47
N ALA A 3 0.38 -72.99 31.72
CA ALA A 3 1.15 -71.75 31.50
C ALA A 3 0.49 -70.84 30.47
N ASN A 4 0.18 -69.63 30.91
CA ASN A 4 -0.43 -68.58 30.11
C ASN A 4 0.69 -67.79 29.40
N ARG A 5 0.73 -67.78 28.07
CA ARG A 5 1.68 -66.95 27.23
C ARG A 5 1.01 -65.63 26.88
N PRO A 6 1.66 -64.50 27.09
CA PRO A 6 1.11 -63.20 26.65
C PRO A 6 1.31 -62.98 25.14
N ARG A 7 0.25 -62.57 24.45
CA ARG A 7 0.25 -62.14 23.06
C ARG A 7 0.95 -60.79 22.96
N ARG A 8 2.03 -60.69 22.17
CA ARG A 8 2.66 -59.43 21.78
C ARG A 8 1.82 -58.77 20.70
N TYR A 9 1.21 -57.63 21.01
CA TYR A 9 0.63 -56.69 20.01
C TYR A 9 1.73 -55.89 19.36
N GLY A 10 1.96 -56.12 18.06
CA GLY A 10 2.82 -55.32 17.24
C GLY A 10 2.20 -53.92 17.00
N LYS A 11 2.87 -52.88 17.47
CA LYS A 11 2.54 -51.50 17.13
C LYS A 11 2.85 -51.26 15.65
N ARG A 12 1.81 -51.20 14.82
CA ARG A 12 1.91 -50.70 13.45
C ARG A 12 1.97 -49.18 13.53
N THR A 13 3.18 -48.61 13.36
CA THR A 13 3.40 -47.19 13.19
C THR A 13 2.90 -46.81 11.80
N PHE A 14 1.74 -46.18 11.73
CA PHE A 14 1.29 -45.52 10.50
C PHE A 14 2.12 -44.25 10.34
N LEU A 15 3.09 -44.26 9.43
CA LEU A 15 3.79 -43.07 8.95
C LEU A 15 2.85 -42.38 7.98
N ALA A 16 2.09 -41.38 8.47
CA ALA A 16 1.30 -40.48 7.62
C ALA A 16 2.28 -39.56 6.89
N LEU A 17 2.55 -39.89 5.65
CA LEU A 17 3.30 -39.01 4.71
C LEU A 17 2.39 -37.83 4.38
N LEU A 18 2.55 -36.70 5.10
CA LEU A 18 1.94 -35.44 4.73
C LEU A 18 2.62 -34.93 3.46
N LEU A 19 2.04 -35.24 2.30
CA LEU A 19 2.33 -34.57 1.04
C LEU A 19 1.83 -33.13 1.14
N VAL A 20 2.71 -32.22 1.55
CA VAL A 20 2.50 -30.80 1.37
C VAL A 20 2.57 -30.55 -0.14
N LEU A 21 1.41 -30.56 -0.77
CA LEU A 21 1.25 -30.05 -2.14
C LEU A 21 1.55 -28.53 -2.10
N SER A 22 2.81 -28.17 -2.23
CA SER A 22 3.22 -26.81 -2.55
C SER A 22 2.59 -26.49 -3.90
N ALA A 23 1.53 -25.70 -3.91
CA ALA A 23 0.96 -25.18 -5.15
C ALA A 23 2.09 -24.43 -5.90
N PRO A 24 2.46 -24.86 -7.13
CA PRO A 24 3.43 -24.13 -7.91
C PRO A 24 2.81 -22.77 -8.25
N GLY A 25 3.45 -21.68 -7.85
CA GLY A 25 3.00 -20.32 -8.12
C GLY A 25 3.14 -19.34 -6.94
N ARG A 26 3.15 -19.81 -5.69
CA ARG A 26 3.22 -18.90 -4.53
C ARG A 26 4.62 -18.29 -4.29
N ALA A 27 5.69 -18.89 -4.73
CA ALA A 27 7.04 -18.38 -4.52
C ALA A 27 7.42 -17.28 -5.55
N GLU A 28 6.90 -17.35 -6.78
CA GLU A 28 7.15 -16.34 -7.81
C GLU A 28 6.35 -15.06 -7.60
N ASP A 29 5.22 -15.15 -6.88
CA ASP A 29 4.34 -14.01 -6.58
C ASP A 29 4.74 -13.27 -5.29
N ALA A 30 5.68 -13.78 -4.51
CA ALA A 30 6.12 -13.16 -3.27
C ALA A 30 6.81 -11.80 -3.54
N GLY A 31 6.36 -10.78 -2.82
CA GLY A 31 6.94 -9.44 -2.93
C GLY A 31 6.20 -8.45 -3.83
N TRP A 32 5.25 -8.89 -4.65
CA TRP A 32 4.43 -8.01 -5.45
C TRP A 32 3.50 -7.14 -4.60
N ARG A 33 3.42 -5.85 -4.91
CA ARG A 33 2.61 -4.83 -4.22
C ARG A 33 1.81 -4.02 -5.21
N LEU A 34 0.60 -3.62 -4.82
CA LEU A 34 -0.09 -2.53 -5.51
C LEU A 34 0.64 -1.23 -5.21
N THR A 35 0.88 -0.41 -6.23
CA THR A 35 1.49 0.92 -6.07
C THR A 35 0.80 1.93 -6.97
N ILE A 36 0.94 3.22 -6.65
CA ILE A 36 0.46 4.30 -7.50
C ILE A 36 1.60 4.72 -8.43
N VAL A 37 1.30 4.76 -9.73
CA VAL A 37 2.23 5.22 -10.75
C VAL A 37 1.59 6.32 -11.59
N PRO A 38 2.39 7.25 -12.17
CA PRO A 38 1.87 8.21 -13.12
C PRO A 38 1.28 7.50 -14.35
N SER A 39 0.25 8.08 -14.94
CA SER A 39 -0.43 7.47 -16.10
C SER A 39 0.43 7.40 -17.36
N PHE A 40 1.50 8.22 -17.43
CA PHE A 40 2.48 8.19 -18.51
C PHE A 40 3.55 7.09 -18.34
N GLU A 41 3.57 6.39 -17.20
CA GLU A 41 4.47 5.27 -16.96
C GLU A 41 4.11 4.09 -17.88
N THR A 42 4.89 3.92 -18.94
CA THR A 42 4.61 2.93 -20.00
C THR A 42 5.20 1.56 -19.72
N ILE A 43 6.13 1.45 -18.76
CA ILE A 43 6.79 0.18 -18.41
C ILE A 43 5.93 -0.69 -17.48
N ALA A 44 4.82 -0.19 -16.95
CA ALA A 44 3.88 -0.95 -16.14
C ALA A 44 2.78 -1.58 -17.01
N PRO A 45 2.93 -2.83 -17.50
CA PRO A 45 2.01 -3.42 -18.47
C PRO A 45 0.66 -3.79 -17.87
N ILE A 46 0.61 -4.00 -16.53
CA ILE A 46 -0.61 -4.31 -15.81
C ILE A 46 -0.97 -3.15 -14.89
N THR A 47 -1.99 -2.40 -15.29
CA THR A 47 -2.50 -1.27 -14.51
C THR A 47 -4.00 -1.37 -14.31
N LYS A 48 -4.48 -0.74 -13.25
CA LYS A 48 -5.90 -0.56 -12.96
C LYS A 48 -6.16 0.95 -12.76
N PRO A 49 -7.23 1.51 -13.34
CA PRO A 49 -7.54 2.91 -13.11
C PRO A 49 -7.91 3.15 -11.65
N ILE A 50 -7.53 4.32 -11.13
CA ILE A 50 -8.09 4.87 -9.91
C ILE A 50 -9.36 5.65 -10.30
N ALA A 51 -10.44 5.47 -9.56
CA ALA A 51 -11.71 6.12 -9.87
C ALA A 51 -11.56 7.65 -9.96
N GLY A 52 -11.96 8.25 -11.08
CA GLY A 52 -11.86 9.70 -11.34
C GLY A 52 -10.47 10.21 -11.70
N SER A 53 -9.40 9.42 -11.54
CA SER A 53 -8.03 9.84 -11.84
C SER A 53 -7.76 9.95 -13.34
N ARG A 54 -6.99 10.98 -13.71
CA ARG A 54 -6.52 11.23 -15.08
C ARG A 54 -5.01 11.07 -15.22
N THR A 55 -4.26 11.26 -14.13
CA THR A 55 -2.81 11.32 -14.15
C THR A 55 -2.13 10.19 -13.37
N ALA A 56 -2.90 9.36 -12.65
CA ALA A 56 -2.35 8.24 -11.89
C ALA A 56 -3.14 6.95 -12.12
N ARG A 57 -2.46 5.82 -11.92
CA ARG A 57 -3.03 4.46 -12.02
C ARG A 57 -2.46 3.59 -10.90
N LEU A 58 -3.15 2.52 -10.58
CA LEU A 58 -2.59 1.44 -9.79
C LEU A 58 -1.79 0.51 -10.72
N ALA A 59 -0.58 0.20 -10.33
CA ALA A 59 0.26 -0.82 -10.97
C ALA A 59 0.66 -1.89 -9.94
N VAL A 60 1.26 -2.97 -10.39
CA VAL A 60 1.83 -3.99 -9.52
C VAL A 60 3.33 -3.98 -9.72
N ALA A 61 4.06 -3.76 -8.64
CA ALA A 61 5.51 -3.70 -8.65
C ALA A 61 6.12 -4.45 -7.46
N ARG A 62 7.42 -4.70 -7.55
CA ARG A 62 8.28 -5.18 -6.46
C ARG A 62 9.66 -4.53 -6.56
N HIS A 63 10.46 -4.66 -5.51
CA HIS A 63 11.86 -4.25 -5.54
C HIS A 63 12.66 -5.09 -6.54
N ALA A 64 13.35 -4.41 -7.45
CA ALA A 64 14.34 -5.04 -8.37
C ALA A 64 15.78 -4.93 -7.84
N GLY A 65 15.99 -4.23 -6.71
CA GLY A 65 17.30 -3.88 -6.16
C GLY A 65 17.70 -2.44 -6.53
N HIS A 66 18.65 -1.86 -5.81
CA HIS A 66 19.21 -0.52 -6.03
C HIS A 66 18.16 0.62 -6.13
N GLY A 67 16.99 0.46 -5.48
CA GLY A 67 15.90 1.44 -5.53
C GLY A 67 15.05 1.41 -6.82
N GLU A 68 15.30 0.45 -7.71
CA GLU A 68 14.50 0.24 -8.91
C GLU A 68 13.26 -0.61 -8.61
N LEU A 69 12.23 -0.43 -9.45
CA LEU A 69 11.01 -1.21 -9.41
C LEU A 69 10.91 -2.11 -10.64
N GLU A 70 10.59 -3.38 -10.40
CA GLU A 70 10.14 -4.30 -11.43
C GLU A 70 8.62 -4.32 -11.46
N TYR A 71 8.03 -4.22 -12.65
CA TYR A 71 6.58 -4.25 -12.83
C TYR A 71 6.10 -5.62 -13.28
N ALA A 72 4.98 -6.05 -12.69
CA ALA A 72 4.37 -7.33 -13.00
C ALA A 72 3.85 -7.40 -14.42
N THR A 73 4.04 -8.56 -15.05
CA THR A 73 3.54 -8.87 -16.39
C THR A 73 2.40 -9.89 -16.39
N THR A 74 1.98 -10.38 -15.20
CA THR A 74 0.96 -11.42 -15.06
C THR A 74 -0.23 -10.96 -14.22
N GLN A 75 -1.43 -11.42 -14.55
CA GLN A 75 -2.64 -11.17 -13.77
C GLN A 75 -2.62 -11.90 -12.40
N GLY A 76 -1.79 -12.94 -12.25
CA GLY A 76 -1.57 -13.62 -10.98
C GLY A 76 -0.95 -12.69 -9.94
N ALA A 77 0.06 -11.93 -10.34
CA ALA A 77 0.72 -10.94 -9.48
C ALA A 77 -0.26 -9.85 -9.02
N LEU A 78 -1.18 -9.40 -9.88
CA LEU A 78 -2.21 -8.42 -9.50
C LEU A 78 -3.12 -8.97 -8.39
N ARG A 79 -3.63 -10.20 -8.54
CA ARG A 79 -4.48 -10.83 -7.52
C ARG A 79 -3.74 -10.98 -6.21
N TYR A 80 -2.51 -11.52 -6.25
CA TYR A 80 -1.68 -11.64 -5.06
C TYR A 80 -1.46 -10.29 -4.36
N ALA A 81 -1.09 -9.25 -5.09
CA ALA A 81 -0.85 -7.92 -4.54
C ALA A 81 -2.12 -7.32 -3.89
N GLN A 82 -3.30 -7.58 -4.46
CA GLN A 82 -4.58 -7.15 -3.89
C GLN A 82 -4.89 -7.89 -2.57
N ASP A 83 -4.69 -9.21 -2.54
CA ASP A 83 -4.95 -10.04 -1.36
C ASP A 83 -4.01 -9.70 -0.18
N MET A 84 -2.78 -9.30 -0.49
CA MET A 84 -1.75 -9.00 0.53
C MET A 84 -1.68 -7.51 0.92
N ALA A 85 -2.41 -6.63 0.24
CA ALA A 85 -2.27 -5.18 0.42
C ALA A 85 -2.51 -4.70 1.86
N ALA A 86 -3.47 -5.28 2.58
CA ALA A 86 -3.78 -4.89 3.95
C ALA A 86 -2.66 -5.28 4.94
N GLN A 87 -2.11 -6.49 4.81
CA GLN A 87 -1.03 -6.97 5.66
C GLN A 87 0.25 -6.13 5.49
N HIS A 88 0.62 -5.83 4.25
CA HIS A 88 1.81 -5.04 3.97
C HIS A 88 1.70 -3.59 4.45
N ALA A 89 0.49 -3.04 4.52
CA ALA A 89 0.28 -1.67 4.99
C ALA A 89 0.71 -1.48 6.44
N GLN A 90 0.43 -2.45 7.30
CA GLN A 90 0.79 -2.36 8.71
C GLN A 90 2.31 -2.34 8.88
N ASP A 91 3.03 -3.26 8.23
CA ASP A 91 4.50 -3.35 8.30
C ASP A 91 5.15 -2.03 7.86
N TRP A 92 4.60 -1.38 6.82
CA TRP A 92 5.12 -0.10 6.33
C TRP A 92 4.85 1.08 7.23
N ILE A 93 3.66 1.17 7.83
CA ILE A 93 3.33 2.26 8.75
C ILE A 93 4.24 2.20 9.98
N GLU A 94 4.57 1.00 10.45
CA GLU A 94 5.47 0.79 11.58
C GLU A 94 6.94 1.15 11.25
N ALA A 95 7.35 0.98 9.99
CA ALA A 95 8.72 1.25 9.52
C ALA A 95 8.93 2.68 9.00
N ALA A 96 7.86 3.40 8.66
CA ALA A 96 7.93 4.73 8.08
C ALA A 96 8.10 5.82 9.16
N ASP A 97 8.72 6.94 8.78
CA ASP A 97 8.71 8.16 9.57
C ASP A 97 7.36 8.86 9.42
N VAL A 98 6.63 8.99 10.52
CA VAL A 98 5.29 9.59 10.56
C VAL A 98 5.33 10.88 11.36
N ASP A 99 5.19 12.01 10.69
CA ASP A 99 5.12 13.36 11.27
C ASP A 99 3.68 13.86 11.31
N GLU A 100 3.15 14.07 12.51
CA GLU A 100 1.81 14.62 12.75
C GLU A 100 1.89 16.11 13.08
N ARG A 101 1.21 16.95 12.30
CA ARG A 101 1.01 18.35 12.65
C ARG A 101 -0.37 18.55 13.28
N ARG A 102 -0.38 19.24 14.40
CA ARG A 102 -1.59 19.58 15.13
C ARG A 102 -1.77 21.10 15.21
N ASP A 103 -3.02 21.55 15.33
CA ASP A 103 -3.34 22.94 15.64
C ASP A 103 -3.22 23.23 17.15
N ALA A 104 -3.62 24.46 17.56
CA ALA A 104 -3.58 24.91 18.95
C ALA A 104 -4.52 24.10 19.88
N ASP A 105 -5.57 23.52 19.32
CA ASP A 105 -6.56 22.71 20.04
C ASP A 105 -6.17 21.22 20.07
N GLY A 106 -5.01 20.87 19.50
CA GLY A 106 -4.49 19.49 19.44
C GLY A 106 -5.10 18.65 18.34
N VAL A 107 -5.90 19.22 17.45
CA VAL A 107 -6.51 18.51 16.31
C VAL A 107 -5.46 18.30 15.21
N ILE A 108 -5.39 17.08 14.68
CA ILE A 108 -4.48 16.76 13.58
C ILE A 108 -4.91 17.52 12.33
N THR A 109 -4.00 18.32 11.78
CA THR A 109 -4.21 19.10 10.55
C THR A 109 -3.47 18.52 9.35
N ARG A 110 -2.45 17.68 9.58
CA ARG A 110 -1.71 16.95 8.55
C ARG A 110 -1.00 15.76 9.17
N VAL A 111 -0.92 14.68 8.42
CA VAL A 111 0.06 13.60 8.65
C VAL A 111 0.96 13.49 7.43
N LEU A 112 2.26 13.46 7.64
CA LEU A 112 3.24 13.26 6.59
C LEU A 112 3.96 11.93 6.85
N ILE A 113 3.89 11.01 5.91
CA ILE A 113 4.54 9.70 5.97
C ILE A 113 5.70 9.73 4.99
N LYS A 114 6.91 9.43 5.47
CA LYS A 114 8.13 9.41 4.67
C LYS A 114 8.85 8.08 4.80
N SER A 115 9.46 7.65 3.72
CA SER A 115 10.31 6.46 3.69
C SER A 115 11.26 6.53 2.50
N ASP A 116 12.46 5.97 2.65
CA ASP A 116 13.38 5.75 1.53
C ASP A 116 12.98 4.53 0.68
N ASP A 117 11.95 3.80 1.08
CA ASP A 117 11.40 2.69 0.32
C ASP A 117 10.63 3.21 -0.90
N PRO A 118 11.07 2.95 -2.15
CA PRO A 118 10.40 3.42 -3.36
C PRO A 118 9.00 2.83 -3.58
N MET A 119 8.63 1.83 -2.75
CA MET A 119 7.30 1.22 -2.72
C MET A 119 6.33 1.94 -1.77
N LEU A 120 6.73 3.03 -1.10
CA LEU A 120 5.85 3.78 -0.19
C LEU A 120 4.47 4.13 -0.81
N PRO A 121 4.34 4.50 -2.11
CA PRO A 121 3.04 4.76 -2.72
C PRO A 121 2.05 3.58 -2.67
N ALA A 122 2.54 2.36 -2.47
CA ALA A 122 1.69 1.20 -2.29
C ALA A 122 0.87 1.27 -0.99
N LEU A 123 1.40 1.92 0.04
CA LEU A 123 0.67 2.17 1.29
C LEU A 123 -0.58 3.00 1.02
N ALA A 124 -0.49 4.04 0.17
CA ALA A 124 -1.65 4.87 -0.18
C ALA A 124 -2.76 4.09 -0.89
N ALA A 125 -2.41 3.05 -1.65
CA ALA A 125 -3.35 2.19 -2.35
C ALA A 125 -3.98 1.10 -1.46
N SER A 126 -3.57 0.98 -0.20
CA SER A 126 -3.99 -0.08 0.71
C SER A 126 -5.18 0.33 1.59
N LEU A 127 -6.04 -0.64 1.93
CA LEU A 127 -7.09 -0.44 2.92
C LEU A 127 -6.50 -0.17 4.32
N GLY A 128 -5.32 -0.72 4.63
CA GLY A 128 -4.66 -0.53 5.92
C GLY A 128 -4.30 0.94 6.21
N LEU A 129 -3.99 1.75 5.19
CA LEU A 129 -3.84 3.20 5.38
C LEU A 129 -5.16 3.82 5.86
N TYR A 130 -6.27 3.48 5.20
CA TYR A 130 -7.58 3.99 5.58
C TYR A 130 -7.93 3.59 7.01
N GLU A 131 -7.83 2.31 7.35
CA GLU A 131 -8.17 1.78 8.68
C GLU A 131 -7.31 2.40 9.80
N ARG A 132 -6.05 2.69 9.53
CA ARG A 132 -5.11 3.29 10.49
C ARG A 132 -5.43 4.76 10.77
N PHE A 133 -5.80 5.54 9.74
CA PHE A 133 -5.89 7.00 9.85
C PHE A 133 -7.33 7.54 9.89
N GLU A 134 -8.34 6.76 9.49
CA GLU A 134 -9.75 7.17 9.56
C GLU A 134 -10.19 7.59 10.97
N PRO A 135 -9.82 6.89 12.06
CA PRO A 135 -10.21 7.32 13.42
C PRO A 135 -9.63 8.69 13.82
N MET A 136 -8.54 9.13 13.18
CA MET A 136 -7.86 10.38 13.50
C MET A 136 -8.21 11.53 12.54
N LEU A 137 -8.43 11.22 11.27
CA LEU A 137 -8.63 12.20 10.20
C LEU A 137 -10.07 12.27 9.71
N GLY A 138 -10.93 11.34 10.15
CA GLY A 138 -12.31 11.21 9.69
C GLY A 138 -12.45 10.44 8.37
N ASP A 139 -13.68 10.02 8.07
CA ASP A 139 -14.00 9.31 6.84
C ASP A 139 -13.75 10.18 5.60
N GLY A 140 -13.15 9.59 4.61
CA GLY A 140 -12.89 10.25 3.33
C GLY A 140 -11.79 11.31 3.42
N PHE A 141 -10.80 11.16 4.31
CA PHE A 141 -9.65 12.06 4.38
C PHE A 141 -8.88 12.13 3.06
N TYR A 142 -8.18 13.23 2.83
CA TYR A 142 -7.41 13.44 1.62
C TYR A 142 -6.03 12.79 1.68
N VAL A 143 -5.61 12.25 0.55
CA VAL A 143 -4.31 11.61 0.32
C VAL A 143 -3.65 12.26 -0.88
N VAL A 144 -2.41 12.71 -0.73
CA VAL A 144 -1.57 13.22 -1.82
C VAL A 144 -0.28 12.41 -1.83
N VAL A 145 0.14 11.98 -3.02
CA VAL A 145 1.37 11.20 -3.24
C VAL A 145 2.23 11.97 -4.24
N PRO A 146 3.00 12.97 -3.79
CA PRO A 146 3.77 13.82 -4.70
C PRO A 146 4.92 13.06 -5.38
N ASP A 147 5.54 12.14 -4.67
CA ASP A 147 6.68 11.33 -5.11
C ASP A 147 6.67 9.94 -4.50
N ARG A 148 7.72 9.13 -4.79
CA ARG A 148 7.85 7.76 -4.27
C ARG A 148 8.24 7.67 -2.79
N SER A 149 8.66 8.76 -2.18
CA SER A 149 9.17 8.80 -0.80
C SER A 149 8.22 9.48 0.19
N THR A 150 7.09 10.04 -0.29
CA THR A 150 6.22 10.89 0.53
C THR A 150 4.74 10.60 0.27
N ILE A 151 3.97 10.45 1.37
CA ILE A 151 2.51 10.48 1.38
C ILE A 151 2.08 11.56 2.37
N ALA A 152 1.19 12.46 1.94
CA ALA A 152 0.59 13.48 2.80
C ALA A 152 -0.89 13.19 2.98
N LEU A 153 -1.36 13.20 4.24
CA LEU A 153 -2.74 12.99 4.62
C LEU A 153 -3.31 14.25 5.27
N TYR A 154 -4.55 14.58 4.93
CA TYR A 154 -5.25 15.73 5.48
C TYR A 154 -6.66 15.34 5.90
N PRO A 155 -7.16 15.82 7.06
CA PRO A 155 -8.54 15.63 7.45
C PRO A 155 -9.45 16.32 6.42
N ARG A 156 -10.58 15.70 6.12
CA ARG A 156 -11.62 16.32 5.31
C ARG A 156 -12.44 17.28 6.18
N LEU A 157 -11.92 18.48 6.42
CA LEU A 157 -12.68 19.54 7.06
C LEU A 157 -13.65 20.14 6.04
N ALA A 158 -14.87 20.38 6.45
CA ALA A 158 -15.99 20.72 5.57
C ALA A 158 -15.81 22.01 4.73
N SER A 159 -14.80 22.83 4.97
CA SER A 159 -14.66 24.14 4.33
C SER A 159 -13.28 24.53 3.80
N GLU A 160 -12.21 23.85 4.16
CA GLU A 160 -10.87 24.44 3.93
C GLU A 160 -9.93 23.61 3.01
N GLY A 161 -10.25 22.34 2.74
CA GLY A 161 -9.41 21.51 1.90
C GLY A 161 -7.95 21.41 2.42
N ILE A 162 -6.99 21.33 1.51
CA ILE A 162 -5.56 21.35 1.83
C ILE A 162 -5.10 22.81 1.96
N PRO A 163 -4.44 23.20 3.08
CA PRO A 163 -3.99 24.57 3.28
C PRO A 163 -3.06 25.06 2.14
N PRO A 164 -3.19 26.30 1.63
CA PRO A 164 -2.41 26.81 0.49
C PRO A 164 -0.88 26.64 0.66
N ARG A 165 -0.37 26.90 1.87
CA ARG A 165 1.06 26.71 2.17
C ARG A 165 1.54 25.27 1.98
N ASP A 166 0.65 24.30 2.24
CA ASP A 166 0.97 22.89 2.08
C ASP A 166 0.85 22.46 0.62
N VAL A 167 -0.11 23.06 -0.11
CA VAL A 167 -0.22 22.89 -1.58
C VAL A 167 1.08 23.28 -2.26
N ALA A 168 1.62 24.48 -1.95
CA ALA A 168 2.88 24.94 -2.53
C ALA A 168 4.04 23.97 -2.22
N GLY A 169 4.17 23.50 -0.99
CA GLY A 169 5.21 22.52 -0.59
C GLY A 169 5.06 21.18 -1.31
N LEU A 170 3.84 20.66 -1.46
CA LEU A 170 3.58 19.40 -2.17
C LEU A 170 3.86 19.51 -3.68
N LEU A 171 3.53 20.67 -4.29
CA LEU A 171 3.85 20.95 -5.69
C LEU A 171 5.36 21.03 -5.91
N GLU A 172 6.08 21.66 -4.98
CA GLU A 172 7.53 21.73 -5.00
C GLU A 172 8.16 20.34 -4.88
N MET A 173 7.70 19.50 -3.91
CA MET A 173 8.12 18.12 -3.78
C MET A 173 7.91 17.34 -5.10
N ASN A 174 6.74 17.44 -5.72
CA ASN A 174 6.46 16.77 -6.99
C ASN A 174 7.34 17.27 -8.13
N ARG A 175 7.59 18.59 -8.21
CA ARG A 175 8.39 19.23 -9.28
C ARG A 175 9.85 18.80 -9.24
N PHE A 176 10.44 18.69 -8.06
CA PHE A 176 11.86 18.37 -7.87
C PHE A 176 12.14 16.92 -7.58
N ALA A 177 11.11 16.08 -7.50
CA ALA A 177 11.27 14.65 -7.28
C ALA A 177 11.99 13.98 -8.45
N THR A 178 12.90 13.07 -8.14
CA THR A 178 13.49 12.16 -9.15
C THR A 178 12.43 11.25 -9.76
N TYR A 179 11.44 10.88 -8.96
CA TYR A 179 10.33 10.00 -9.36
C TYR A 179 8.99 10.62 -8.91
N PRO A 180 8.47 11.62 -9.64
CA PRO A 180 7.18 12.21 -9.33
C PRO A 180 6.06 11.19 -9.58
N VAL A 181 5.05 11.18 -8.71
CA VAL A 181 3.91 10.25 -8.82
C VAL A 181 2.67 10.97 -9.30
N SER A 182 2.11 11.90 -8.51
CA SER A 182 0.88 12.59 -8.89
C SER A 182 0.73 13.94 -8.20
N ARG A 183 0.04 14.88 -8.87
CA ARG A 183 -0.50 16.10 -8.25
C ARG A 183 -1.99 15.99 -7.92
N GLU A 184 -2.60 14.83 -8.16
CA GLU A 184 -3.99 14.62 -7.80
C GLU A 184 -4.15 14.48 -6.30
N VAL A 185 -5.25 15.04 -5.81
CA VAL A 185 -5.75 14.84 -4.46
C VAL A 185 -6.71 13.67 -4.51
N PHE A 186 -6.42 12.63 -3.76
CA PHE A 186 -7.29 11.48 -3.65
C PHE A 186 -8.06 11.56 -2.34
N ARG A 187 -9.27 11.04 -2.35
CA ARG A 187 -10.05 10.77 -1.15
C ARG A 187 -9.92 9.29 -0.82
N ALA A 188 -9.45 8.99 0.40
CA ALA A 188 -9.40 7.63 0.91
C ALA A 188 -10.79 7.20 1.38
N THR A 189 -11.22 6.03 0.93
CA THR A 189 -12.50 5.42 1.32
C THR A 189 -12.30 3.94 1.63
N ARG A 190 -13.28 3.30 2.25
CA ARG A 190 -13.26 1.83 2.47
C ARG A 190 -13.19 1.02 1.16
N LEU A 191 -13.53 1.62 0.02
CA LEU A 191 -13.48 0.97 -1.29
C LEU A 191 -12.19 1.28 -2.05
N GLY A 192 -11.28 2.06 -1.46
CA GLY A 192 -10.02 2.51 -2.05
C GLY A 192 -9.99 4.00 -2.33
N LEU A 193 -9.06 4.41 -3.17
CA LEU A 193 -8.85 5.82 -3.55
C LEU A 193 -9.82 6.27 -4.65
N VAL A 194 -10.29 7.50 -4.52
CA VAL A 194 -11.08 8.22 -5.54
C VAL A 194 -10.43 9.58 -5.75
N ALA A 195 -10.12 9.95 -7.00
CA ALA A 195 -9.59 11.29 -7.29
C ALA A 195 -10.67 12.34 -7.03
N ASP A 196 -10.33 13.38 -6.29
CA ASP A 196 -11.25 14.43 -5.80
C ASP A 196 -10.81 15.83 -6.27
N GLY A 197 -9.61 15.97 -6.82
CA GLY A 197 -9.07 17.24 -7.32
C GLY A 197 -7.63 17.13 -7.76
N VAL A 198 -7.04 18.29 -8.08
CA VAL A 198 -5.64 18.43 -8.48
C VAL A 198 -5.05 19.63 -7.74
N LEU A 199 -3.83 19.50 -7.22
CA LEU A 199 -3.09 20.62 -6.66
C LEU A 199 -2.77 21.62 -7.78
N THR A 200 -3.13 22.89 -7.58
CA THR A 200 -2.85 24.00 -8.50
C THR A 200 -2.08 25.10 -7.79
N GLU A 201 -1.19 25.78 -8.51
CA GLU A 201 -0.65 27.06 -8.06
C GLU A 201 -1.75 28.11 -8.27
N ASP A 202 -2.18 28.77 -7.19
CA ASP A 202 -3.09 29.92 -7.28
C ASP A 202 -2.33 31.19 -7.71
#